data_32fc3eafbf4b8f0afca5aed1aa902415
#
_entry.id   32fc3eafbf4b8f0afca5aed1aa902415
#
_cell.length_a   1.000
_cell.length_b   1.000
_cell.length_c   1.000
_cell.angle_alpha   90.00
_cell.angle_beta   90.00
_cell.angle_gamma   90.00
#
_symmetry.space_group_name_H-M   'P 1'
#
loop_
_entity.id
_entity.type
_entity.pdbx_description
1 polymer ?
#
loop_
_entity_poly.entity_id
_entity_poly.type
_entity_poly.pdbx_seq_one_letter_code
_entity_poly.pdbx_strand_id
1 'polypeptide(L)'
;MFRTTFTALLAAAGAILADDIQDAPGSGTVTPLLTQALAGIEGKEVSMVTVTYPPGGASSAHRHNADVFVYVLEGSVVMQVDGGAPVTLEAGQAFHESPSDVHRVSRNASDTKPAKILAILVKDQGAPATVPAS
;
A
#
# COMPACT_ATOMS: atom_id res chain seq x y z
N MET A 1 -26.96 20.85 41.96
CA MET A 1 -26.13 21.16 40.80
C MET A 1 -25.37 19.92 40.43
N PHE A 2 -25.86 19.14 39.45
CA PHE A 2 -25.15 17.96 38.95
C PHE A 2 -24.29 18.38 37.75
N ARG A 3 -22.97 18.27 37.89
CA ARG A 3 -22.04 18.46 36.78
C ARG A 3 -21.93 17.14 36.03
N THR A 4 -22.52 17.08 34.85
CA THR A 4 -22.35 15.96 33.92
C THR A 4 -21.03 16.15 33.19
N THR A 5 -20.03 15.37 33.54
CA THR A 5 -18.78 15.27 32.79
C THR A 5 -19.02 14.41 31.55
N PHE A 6 -19.05 15.02 30.40
CA PHE A 6 -18.98 14.32 29.12
C PHE A 6 -17.54 13.82 28.93
N THR A 7 -17.35 12.53 29.10
CA THR A 7 -16.11 11.88 28.69
C THR A 7 -16.19 11.67 27.18
N ALA A 8 -15.49 12.51 26.44
CA ALA A 8 -15.30 12.29 25.02
C ALA A 8 -14.45 11.03 24.82
N LEU A 9 -15.07 9.95 24.32
CA LEU A 9 -14.35 8.76 23.88
C LEU A 9 -13.63 9.11 22.59
N LEU A 10 -12.36 9.39 22.68
CA LEU A 10 -11.49 9.58 21.53
C LEU A 10 -11.28 8.21 20.91
N ALA A 11 -11.99 7.91 19.84
CA ALA A 11 -11.70 6.72 19.03
C ALA A 11 -10.29 6.92 18.43
N ALA A 12 -9.32 6.21 18.96
CA ALA A 12 -8.01 6.13 18.34
C ALA A 12 -8.18 5.42 17.01
N ALA A 13 -8.23 6.20 15.93
CA ALA A 13 -7.99 5.66 14.59
C ALA A 13 -6.61 5.02 14.64
N GLY A 14 -6.55 3.68 14.52
CA GLY A 14 -5.28 2.97 14.48
C GLY A 14 -4.46 3.54 13.32
N ALA A 15 -3.47 4.34 13.64
CA ALA A 15 -2.50 4.78 12.66
C ALA A 15 -1.83 3.53 12.11
N ILE A 16 -1.98 3.27 10.82
CA ILE A 16 -1.07 2.39 10.11
C ILE A 16 0.28 3.08 10.25
N LEU A 17 1.15 2.52 11.09
CA LEU A 17 2.48 3.05 11.25
C LEU A 17 3.17 2.95 9.89
N ALA A 18 3.54 4.08 9.33
CA ALA A 18 4.28 4.16 8.08
C ALA A 18 5.63 3.41 8.14
N ASP A 19 6.07 3.06 9.33
CA ASP A 19 7.32 2.36 9.61
C ASP A 19 7.36 0.90 9.09
N ASP A 20 6.19 0.27 8.87
CA ASP A 20 6.16 -1.13 8.42
C ASP A 20 6.50 -1.33 6.94
N ILE A 21 6.68 -0.24 6.19
CA ILE A 21 6.90 -0.29 4.74
C ILE A 21 8.19 0.44 4.33
N GLN A 22 8.90 1.06 5.26
CA GLN A 22 10.16 1.76 4.97
C GLN A 22 11.34 0.81 5.10
N ASP A 23 11.70 0.24 3.98
CA ASP A 23 12.95 -0.47 3.83
C ASP A 23 14.08 0.51 3.50
N ALA A 24 15.28 0.02 3.37
CA ALA A 24 16.57 0.65 3.12
C ALA A 24 16.56 1.96 2.28
N PRO A 25 17.64 2.75 2.28
CA PRO A 25 17.79 3.93 1.42
C PRO A 25 17.49 3.61 -0.05
N GLY A 26 16.61 4.40 -0.67
CA GLY A 26 16.13 4.18 -2.04
C GLY A 26 14.80 3.44 -2.13
N SER A 27 14.21 3.03 -1.02
CA SER A 27 12.86 2.47 -0.99
C SER A 27 11.79 3.53 -1.26
N GLY A 28 10.59 3.09 -1.60
CA GLY A 28 9.47 3.99 -1.81
C GLY A 28 9.00 4.67 -0.53
N THR A 29 8.56 5.91 -0.64
CA THR A 29 7.89 6.62 0.46
C THR A 29 6.41 6.36 0.40
N VAL A 30 5.85 5.75 1.45
CA VAL A 30 4.43 5.46 1.57
C VAL A 30 3.72 6.60 2.27
N THR A 31 2.65 7.09 1.66
CA THR A 31 1.80 8.13 2.23
C THR A 31 0.37 7.60 2.36
N PRO A 32 -0.14 7.40 3.58
CA PRO A 32 -1.54 7.01 3.79
C PRO A 32 -2.49 8.13 3.33
N LEU A 33 -3.58 7.73 2.66
CA LEU A 33 -4.62 8.65 2.19
C LEU A 33 -5.94 8.42 2.91
N LEU A 34 -6.37 7.18 3.03
CA LEU A 34 -7.67 6.82 3.59
C LEU A 34 -7.64 5.38 4.09
N THR A 35 -8.30 5.12 5.20
CA THR A 35 -8.69 3.79 5.63
C THR A 35 -10.18 3.83 5.99
N GLN A 36 -10.97 2.94 5.39
CA GLN A 36 -12.42 2.93 5.54
C GLN A 36 -12.94 1.50 5.65
N ALA A 37 -13.67 1.21 6.73
CA ALA A 37 -14.42 -0.02 6.84
C ALA A 37 -15.48 -0.11 5.75
N LEU A 38 -15.64 -1.31 5.18
CA LEU A 38 -16.65 -1.55 4.14
C LEU A 38 -18.01 -1.86 4.78
N ALA A 39 -19.00 -1.01 4.52
CA ALA A 39 -20.33 -1.18 5.09
C ALA A 39 -21.05 -2.45 4.60
N GLY A 40 -20.78 -2.89 3.36
CA GLY A 40 -21.40 -4.05 2.74
C GLY A 40 -20.67 -5.37 2.94
N ILE A 41 -19.48 -5.38 3.50
CA ILE A 41 -18.66 -6.57 3.72
C ILE A 41 -18.09 -6.52 5.13
N GLU A 42 -18.70 -7.33 6.02
CA GLU A 42 -18.30 -7.39 7.41
C GLU A 42 -16.84 -7.81 7.58
N GLY A 43 -16.12 -7.15 8.49
CA GLY A 43 -14.74 -7.46 8.83
C GLY A 43 -13.68 -6.99 7.82
N LYS A 44 -14.10 -6.33 6.73
CA LYS A 44 -13.20 -5.82 5.69
C LYS A 44 -13.08 -4.30 5.73
N GLU A 45 -11.94 -3.82 5.28
CA GLU A 45 -11.66 -2.40 5.09
C GLU A 45 -10.87 -2.17 3.80
N VAL A 46 -10.95 -0.94 3.32
CA VAL A 46 -10.09 -0.45 2.24
C VAL A 46 -9.05 0.48 2.82
N SER A 47 -7.80 0.27 2.47
CA SER A 47 -6.71 1.22 2.70
C SER A 47 -6.23 1.77 1.36
N MET A 48 -6.10 3.09 1.28
CA MET A 48 -5.54 3.77 0.11
C MET A 48 -4.24 4.45 0.52
N VAL A 49 -3.19 4.20 -0.22
CA VAL A 49 -1.88 4.82 -0.02
C VAL A 49 -1.28 5.24 -1.36
N THR A 50 -0.43 6.24 -1.35
CA THR A 50 0.49 6.46 -2.47
C THR A 50 1.87 5.96 -2.10
N VAL A 51 2.61 5.47 -3.09
CA VAL A 51 4.02 5.14 -2.96
C VAL A 51 4.79 5.94 -4.00
N THR A 52 5.76 6.72 -3.53
CA THR A 52 6.64 7.49 -4.41
C THR A 52 8.03 6.87 -4.39
N TYR A 53 8.50 6.45 -5.55
CA TYR A 53 9.84 5.91 -5.75
C TYR A 53 10.76 7.00 -6.29
N PRO A 54 11.91 7.24 -5.65
CA PRO A 54 12.94 8.06 -6.26
C PRO A 54 13.50 7.39 -7.51
N PRO A 55 14.26 8.08 -8.35
CA PRO A 55 14.99 7.46 -9.46
C PRO A 55 15.77 6.22 -8.98
N GLY A 56 15.59 5.07 -9.64
CA GLY A 56 16.21 3.80 -9.27
C GLY A 56 15.67 3.16 -8.00
N GLY A 57 14.63 3.73 -7.37
CA GLY A 57 14.07 3.22 -6.12
C GLY A 57 13.29 1.93 -6.29
N ALA A 58 13.29 1.09 -5.25
CA ALA A 58 12.60 -0.19 -5.24
C ALA A 58 12.13 -0.56 -3.83
N SER A 59 11.01 -1.29 -3.74
CA SER A 59 10.61 -1.97 -2.53
C SER A 59 11.22 -3.37 -2.45
N SER A 60 11.49 -3.86 -1.24
CA SER A 60 11.87 -5.27 -1.06
C SER A 60 10.69 -6.20 -1.35
N ALA A 61 10.99 -7.47 -1.61
CA ALA A 61 9.97 -8.49 -1.83
C ALA A 61 9.08 -8.63 -0.60
N HIS A 62 7.76 -8.64 -0.82
CA HIS A 62 6.77 -8.67 0.25
C HIS A 62 5.46 -9.32 -0.21
N ARG A 63 4.56 -9.54 0.74
CA ARG A 63 3.17 -9.94 0.47
C ARG A 63 2.21 -8.95 1.12
N HIS A 64 1.03 -8.89 0.53
CA HIS A 64 -0.13 -8.30 1.16
C HIS A 64 -1.14 -9.41 1.44
N ASN A 65 -1.66 -9.53 2.65
CA ASN A 65 -2.81 -10.40 2.92
C ASN A 65 -4.10 -9.66 2.51
N ALA A 66 -4.14 -9.24 1.27
CA ALA A 66 -5.15 -8.35 0.70
C ALA A 66 -5.22 -8.50 -0.82
N ASP A 67 -6.35 -8.15 -1.40
CA ASP A 67 -6.38 -7.77 -2.81
C ASP A 67 -5.82 -6.36 -2.94
N VAL A 68 -4.84 -6.19 -3.82
CA VAL A 68 -4.21 -4.89 -4.06
C VAL A 68 -4.40 -4.47 -5.50
N PHE A 69 -4.94 -3.28 -5.67
CA PHE A 69 -5.11 -2.64 -6.97
C PHE A 69 -4.14 -1.47 -7.06
N VAL A 70 -3.23 -1.54 -8.01
CA VAL A 70 -2.22 -0.50 -8.24
C VAL A 70 -2.60 0.30 -9.48
N TYR A 71 -2.52 1.61 -9.39
CA TYR A 71 -2.68 2.53 -10.50
C TYR A 71 -1.47 3.46 -10.57
N VAL A 72 -0.83 3.54 -11.74
CA VAL A 72 0.34 4.40 -11.92
C VAL A 72 -0.12 5.84 -12.15
N LEU A 73 0.28 6.73 -11.23
CA LEU A 73 -0.06 8.15 -11.29
C LEU A 73 0.98 8.96 -12.08
N GLU A 74 2.25 8.60 -11.94
CA GLU A 74 3.37 9.35 -12.50
C GLU A 74 4.54 8.41 -12.80
N GLY A 75 5.24 8.66 -13.90
CA GLY A 75 6.40 7.87 -14.29
C GLY A 75 6.03 6.48 -14.78
N SER A 76 6.95 5.55 -14.62
CA SER A 76 6.75 4.15 -14.96
C SER A 76 7.35 3.21 -13.92
N VAL A 77 6.71 2.07 -13.69
CA VAL A 77 7.11 1.10 -12.66
C VAL A 77 7.18 -0.30 -13.26
N VAL A 78 8.05 -1.12 -12.69
CA VAL A 78 8.11 -2.55 -12.98
C VAL A 78 7.51 -3.32 -11.82
N MET A 79 6.54 -4.17 -12.11
CA MET A 79 5.86 -5.03 -11.15
C MET A 79 6.02 -6.50 -11.54
N GLN A 80 6.22 -7.37 -10.56
CA GLN A 80 6.25 -8.81 -10.74
C GLN A 80 5.77 -9.52 -9.49
N VAL A 81 4.85 -10.46 -9.66
CA VAL A 81 4.50 -11.46 -8.65
C VAL A 81 5.22 -12.78 -8.95
N ASP A 82 5.47 -13.60 -7.93
CA ASP A 82 6.07 -14.90 -8.11
C ASP A 82 5.22 -15.77 -9.05
N GLY A 83 5.89 -16.44 -9.98
CA GLY A 83 5.26 -17.26 -11.01
C GLY A 83 4.80 -16.50 -12.25
N GLY A 84 4.84 -15.16 -12.23
CA GLY A 84 4.51 -14.30 -13.36
C GLY A 84 5.73 -13.65 -13.99
N ALA A 85 5.57 -13.11 -15.19
CA ALA A 85 6.57 -12.30 -15.86
C ALA A 85 6.59 -10.88 -15.30
N PRO A 86 7.74 -10.18 -15.31
CA PRO A 86 7.78 -8.75 -15.02
C PRO A 86 6.94 -7.95 -16.00
N VAL A 87 6.20 -6.96 -15.50
CA VAL A 87 5.37 -6.06 -16.29
C VAL A 87 5.83 -4.63 -16.05
N THR A 88 6.07 -3.88 -17.12
CA THR A 88 6.31 -2.44 -17.03
C THR A 88 5.02 -1.70 -17.27
N LEU A 89 4.66 -0.83 -16.34
CA LEU A 89 3.43 -0.05 -16.35
C LEU A 89 3.76 1.44 -16.47
N GLU A 90 3.09 2.09 -17.40
CA GLU A 90 3.14 3.54 -17.58
C GLU A 90 2.01 4.23 -16.81
N ALA A 91 2.12 5.54 -16.63
CA ALA A 91 1.05 6.35 -16.03
C ALA A 91 -0.30 6.08 -16.71
N GLY A 92 -1.34 5.85 -15.90
CA GLY A 92 -2.68 5.48 -16.36
C GLY A 92 -2.93 3.98 -16.50
N GLN A 93 -1.93 3.12 -16.27
CA GLN A 93 -2.08 1.67 -16.29
C GLN A 93 -2.22 1.10 -14.89
N ALA A 94 -2.81 -0.08 -14.79
CA ALA A 94 -3.13 -0.73 -13.53
C ALA A 94 -2.59 -2.15 -13.45
N PHE A 95 -2.43 -2.62 -12.20
CA PHE A 95 -1.94 -3.95 -11.85
C PHE A 95 -2.74 -4.48 -10.65
N HIS A 96 -2.94 -5.79 -10.58
CA HIS A 96 -3.60 -6.44 -9.45
C HIS A 96 -2.73 -7.51 -8.84
N GLU A 97 -2.74 -7.58 -7.51
CA GLU A 97 -2.14 -8.66 -6.72
C GLU A 97 -3.22 -9.32 -5.87
N SER A 98 -3.21 -10.65 -5.89
CA SER A 98 -4.08 -11.47 -5.03
C SER A 98 -3.49 -11.64 -3.63
N PRO A 99 -4.29 -12.00 -2.60
CA PRO A 99 -3.80 -12.15 -1.22
C PRO A 99 -2.66 -13.16 -1.02
N SER A 100 -2.54 -14.14 -1.92
CA SER A 100 -1.50 -15.18 -1.86
C SER A 100 -0.24 -14.83 -2.65
N ASP A 101 -0.26 -13.75 -3.42
CA ASP A 101 0.85 -13.38 -4.29
C ASP A 101 2.04 -12.83 -3.48
N VAL A 102 3.24 -13.28 -3.85
CA VAL A 102 4.48 -12.63 -3.42
C VAL A 102 4.84 -11.58 -4.45
N HIS A 103 4.81 -10.31 -4.03
CA HIS A 103 5.24 -9.20 -4.85
C HIS A 103 6.76 -9.16 -4.88
N ARG A 104 7.32 -9.83 -5.90
CA ARG A 104 8.77 -10.02 -6.02
C ARG A 104 9.49 -8.76 -6.43
N VAL A 105 8.91 -7.99 -7.34
CA VAL A 105 9.47 -6.75 -7.86
C VAL A 105 8.42 -5.65 -7.81
N SER A 106 8.79 -4.54 -7.20
CA SER A 106 8.07 -3.27 -7.26
C SER A 106 9.11 -2.17 -7.28
N ARG A 107 9.34 -1.56 -8.43
CA ARG A 107 10.40 -0.58 -8.58
C ARG A 107 10.08 0.49 -9.60
N ASN A 108 10.76 1.62 -9.48
CA ASN A 108 10.82 2.61 -10.55
C ASN A 108 11.55 2.02 -11.75
N ALA A 109 10.95 2.15 -12.92
CA ALA A 109 11.59 1.71 -14.19
C ALA A 109 12.68 2.67 -14.66
N SER A 110 12.73 3.90 -14.12
CA SER A 110 13.66 4.96 -14.51
C SER A 110 14.73 5.20 -13.44
N ASP A 111 15.97 5.41 -13.87
CA ASP A 111 17.08 5.83 -13.01
C ASP A 111 17.22 7.37 -12.92
N THR A 112 16.39 8.11 -13.65
CA THR A 112 16.51 9.57 -13.77
C THR A 112 15.26 10.34 -13.34
N LYS A 113 14.09 9.71 -13.32
CA LYS A 113 12.80 10.35 -13.01
C LYS A 113 12.10 9.62 -11.88
N PRO A 114 11.35 10.34 -11.03
CA PRO A 114 10.54 9.70 -9.99
C PRO A 114 9.35 8.94 -10.60
N ALA A 115 8.79 8.01 -9.82
CA ALA A 115 7.54 7.34 -10.14
C ALA A 115 6.61 7.38 -8.93
N LYS A 116 5.30 7.41 -9.18
CA LYS A 116 4.28 7.42 -8.13
C LYS A 116 3.13 6.51 -8.49
N ILE A 117 2.74 5.70 -7.55
CA ILE A 117 1.58 4.81 -7.68
C ILE A 117 0.55 5.11 -6.58
N LEU A 118 -0.71 4.83 -6.90
CA LEU A 118 -1.79 4.66 -5.93
C LEU A 118 -1.97 3.17 -5.70
N ALA A 119 -1.97 2.72 -4.46
CA ALA A 119 -2.31 1.37 -4.07
C ALA A 119 -3.60 1.38 -3.24
N ILE A 120 -4.55 0.53 -3.62
CA ILE A 120 -5.82 0.33 -2.95
C ILE A 120 -5.83 -1.11 -2.44
N LEU A 121 -5.88 -1.29 -1.13
CA LEU A 121 -5.86 -2.60 -0.48
C LEU A 121 -7.23 -2.92 0.10
N VAL A 122 -7.79 -4.06 -0.28
CA VAL A 122 -8.99 -4.63 0.35
C VAL A 122 -8.54 -5.76 1.26
N LYS A 123 -8.66 -5.56 2.57
CA LYS A 123 -8.06 -6.43 3.58
C LYS A 123 -8.95 -6.59 4.82
N ASP A 124 -8.58 -7.49 5.71
CA ASP A 124 -9.21 -7.60 7.01
C ASP A 124 -8.96 -6.33 7.83
N GLN A 125 -9.97 -5.91 8.59
CA GLN A 125 -9.86 -4.75 9.48
C GLN A 125 -8.70 -4.91 10.46
N GLY A 126 -7.84 -3.89 10.54
CA GLY A 126 -6.71 -3.88 11.46
C GLY A 126 -5.53 -4.77 11.07
N ALA A 127 -5.62 -5.52 9.96
CA ALA A 127 -4.51 -6.35 9.49
C ALA A 127 -3.37 -5.48 8.93
N PRO A 128 -2.10 -5.94 9.05
CA PRO A 128 -0.97 -5.25 8.43
C PRO A 128 -1.15 -5.10 6.92
N ALA A 129 -0.75 -3.96 6.36
CA ALA A 129 -0.80 -3.73 4.92
C ALA A 129 0.22 -4.59 4.17
N THR A 130 1.33 -4.89 4.79
CA THR A 130 2.45 -5.64 4.21
C THR A 130 3.01 -6.62 5.21
N VAL A 131 3.38 -7.80 4.73
CA VAL A 131 4.06 -8.83 5.51
C VAL A 131 5.30 -9.33 4.77
N PRO A 132 6.31 -9.90 5.46
CA PRO A 132 7.51 -10.45 4.81
C PRO A 132 7.17 -11.50 3.75
N ALA A 133 8.03 -11.61 2.73
CA ALA A 133 7.85 -12.54 1.60
C ALA A 133 8.11 -14.01 1.96
N SER A 134 8.82 -14.31 3.04
CA SER A 134 9.20 -15.65 3.51
C SER A 134 8.16 -16.30 4.39
#